data_3f5d549eec717997280fab97f080f629
#
_entry.id   3f5d549eec717997280fab97f080f629
#
_cell.length_a   1.000
_cell.length_b   1.000
_cell.length_c   1.000
_cell.angle_alpha   90.00
_cell.angle_beta   90.00
_cell.angle_gamma   90.00
#
_symmetry.space_group_name_H-M   'P 1'
#
loop_
_entity.id
_entity.type
_entity.pdbx_description
1 polymer ?
#
loop_
_entity_poly.entity_id
_entity_poly.type
_entity_poly.pdbx_seq_one_letter_code
_entity_poly.pdbx_strand_id
1 'polypeptide(L)'
;MTEFYLVNGSVLDVENGVFSKTNLKISGKKIVSVGEEAPADAQTVDCTGKYLTPGIMDAHVHLVWEGTAPDPMYETKRDGDYLNFAKGVASAVKSLKAGVTTVRDVGCNDDCSIPMARAVNIGLIQGSNIVPCGGAIQGSYGHCPMIGSIANTREQLID
;
A
#
# COMPACT_ATOMS: atom_id res chain seq x y z
N MET A 1 -1.88 0.04 -24.78
CA MET A 1 -2.10 0.54 -23.40
C MET A 1 -3.52 1.07 -23.37
N THR A 2 -4.27 0.75 -22.33
CA THR A 2 -5.66 1.22 -22.20
C THR A 2 -5.62 2.70 -21.83
N GLU A 3 -6.24 3.55 -22.65
CA GLU A 3 -6.46 4.96 -22.35
C GLU A 3 -7.91 5.18 -21.97
N PHE A 4 -8.16 6.01 -20.99
CA PHE A 4 -9.50 6.43 -20.59
C PHE A 4 -9.45 7.78 -19.87
N TYR A 5 -10.62 8.41 -19.74
CA TYR A 5 -10.77 9.69 -19.06
C TYR A 5 -11.63 9.54 -17.80
N LEU A 6 -11.21 10.21 -16.71
CA LEU A 6 -12.09 10.50 -15.59
C LEU A 6 -12.69 11.87 -15.83
N VAL A 7 -14.03 11.95 -15.94
CA VAL A 7 -14.72 13.17 -16.31
C VAL A 7 -15.68 13.64 -15.23
N ASN A 8 -15.98 14.95 -15.21
CA ASN A 8 -16.97 15.58 -14.31
C ASN A 8 -16.62 15.54 -12.80
N GLY A 9 -15.45 15.08 -12.44
CA GLY A 9 -15.01 15.00 -11.04
C GLY A 9 -14.44 16.32 -10.51
N SER A 10 -14.40 16.47 -9.20
CA SER A 10 -13.65 17.52 -8.52
C SER A 10 -12.26 17.00 -8.21
N VAL A 11 -11.24 17.47 -8.94
CA VAL A 11 -9.85 17.03 -8.80
C VAL A 11 -9.12 17.93 -7.82
N LEU A 12 -8.38 17.33 -6.89
CA LEU A 12 -7.53 18.05 -5.94
C LEU A 12 -6.25 18.52 -6.64
N ASP A 13 -6.04 19.82 -6.64
CA ASP A 13 -4.72 20.41 -6.82
C ASP A 13 -3.95 20.30 -5.50
N VAL A 14 -2.98 19.38 -5.46
CA VAL A 14 -2.24 19.08 -4.22
C VAL A 14 -1.32 20.22 -3.79
N GLU A 15 -0.85 21.03 -4.71
CA GLU A 15 0.05 22.15 -4.41
C GLU A 15 -0.70 23.31 -3.77
N ASN A 16 -1.90 23.60 -4.26
CA ASN A 16 -2.71 24.72 -3.80
C ASN A 16 -3.79 24.31 -2.79
N GLY A 17 -4.04 23.02 -2.59
CA GLY A 17 -5.03 22.50 -1.66
C GLY A 17 -6.48 22.81 -2.07
N VAL A 18 -6.75 23.02 -3.35
CA VAL A 18 -8.08 23.40 -3.86
C VAL A 18 -8.63 22.33 -4.80
N PHE A 19 -9.96 22.17 -4.81
CA PHE A 19 -10.66 21.32 -5.74
C PHE A 19 -11.19 22.13 -6.92
N SER A 20 -10.98 21.63 -8.13
CA SER A 20 -11.55 22.19 -9.35
C SER A 20 -12.21 21.08 -10.18
N LYS A 21 -13.33 21.41 -10.87
CA LYS A 21 -13.92 20.50 -11.84
C LYS A 21 -13.03 20.44 -13.07
N THR A 22 -12.47 19.27 -13.32
CA THR A 22 -11.58 19.06 -14.47
C THR A 22 -11.55 17.58 -14.83
N ASN A 23 -11.04 17.26 -16.01
CA ASN A 23 -10.87 15.89 -16.47
C ASN A 23 -9.44 15.42 -16.25
N LEU A 24 -9.28 14.11 -16.08
CA LEU A 24 -7.96 13.45 -16.05
C LEU A 24 -7.90 12.43 -17.17
N LYS A 25 -6.86 12.49 -18.00
CA LYS A 25 -6.54 11.44 -18.97
C LYS A 25 -5.56 10.45 -18.36
N ILE A 26 -5.94 9.19 -18.40
CA ILE A 26 -5.13 8.08 -17.90
C ILE A 26 -4.61 7.26 -19.08
N SER A 27 -3.33 6.96 -19.10
CA SER A 27 -2.73 6.02 -20.03
C SER A 27 -1.88 5.00 -19.27
N GLY A 28 -2.32 3.74 -19.30
CA GLY A 28 -1.73 2.68 -18.49
C GLY A 28 -1.85 2.98 -16.99
N LYS A 29 -0.72 3.25 -16.34
CA LYS A 29 -0.64 3.54 -14.88
C LYS A 29 -0.36 5.02 -14.57
N LYS A 30 -0.50 5.92 -15.56
CA LYS A 30 -0.11 7.33 -15.40
C LYS A 30 -1.25 8.27 -15.74
N ILE A 31 -1.33 9.37 -15.01
CA ILE A 31 -2.06 10.56 -15.43
C ILE A 31 -1.18 11.27 -16.47
N VAL A 32 -1.68 11.38 -17.70
CA VAL A 32 -0.91 11.96 -18.82
C VAL A 32 -1.38 13.36 -19.22
N SER A 33 -2.61 13.72 -18.82
CA SER A 33 -3.13 15.08 -19.02
C SER A 33 -4.14 15.44 -17.93
N VAL A 34 -4.20 16.73 -17.61
CA VAL A 34 -5.19 17.34 -16.72
C VAL A 34 -5.87 18.47 -17.50
N GLY A 35 -7.20 18.48 -17.54
CA GLY A 35 -8.00 19.51 -18.21
C GLY A 35 -8.28 19.25 -19.69
N GLU A 36 -7.75 18.17 -20.26
CA GLU A 36 -8.07 17.79 -21.65
C GLU A 36 -9.52 17.27 -21.74
N GLU A 37 -10.25 17.73 -22.75
CA GLU A 37 -11.59 17.21 -23.01
C GLU A 37 -11.51 15.79 -23.59
N ALA A 38 -12.42 14.93 -23.13
CA ALA A 38 -12.49 13.57 -23.64
C ALA A 38 -13.10 13.60 -25.06
N PRO A 39 -12.47 12.99 -26.08
CA PRO A 39 -13.09 12.77 -27.39
C PRO A 39 -14.42 12.02 -27.27
N ALA A 40 -15.32 12.24 -28.22
CA ALA A 40 -16.67 11.66 -28.18
C ALA A 40 -16.69 10.12 -28.18
N ASP A 41 -15.66 9.49 -28.73
CA ASP A 41 -15.46 8.04 -28.80
C ASP A 41 -14.53 7.49 -27.72
N ALA A 42 -14.05 8.35 -26.81
CA ALA A 42 -13.14 7.94 -25.76
C ALA A 42 -13.87 7.11 -24.67
N GLN A 43 -13.16 6.15 -24.12
CA GLN A 43 -13.60 5.48 -22.90
C GLN A 43 -13.60 6.47 -21.74
N THR A 44 -14.72 6.64 -21.07
CA THR A 44 -14.87 7.58 -19.96
C THR A 44 -15.39 6.88 -18.70
N VAL A 45 -14.99 7.42 -17.54
CA VAL A 45 -15.58 7.11 -16.23
C VAL A 45 -16.19 8.39 -15.68
N ASP A 46 -17.50 8.42 -15.51
CA ASP A 46 -18.19 9.57 -14.94
C ASP A 46 -17.95 9.66 -13.43
N CYS A 47 -17.35 10.76 -13.01
CA CYS A 47 -17.03 11.09 -11.63
C CYS A 47 -17.91 12.22 -11.08
N THR A 48 -19.11 12.43 -11.65
CA THR A 48 -20.04 13.44 -11.15
C THR A 48 -20.30 13.26 -9.66
N GLY A 49 -20.12 14.35 -8.90
CA GLY A 49 -20.29 14.36 -7.44
C GLY A 49 -19.16 13.69 -6.65
N LYS A 50 -18.10 13.22 -7.33
CA LYS A 50 -16.95 12.59 -6.66
C LYS A 50 -15.76 13.55 -6.59
N TYR A 51 -14.94 13.32 -5.57
CA TYR A 51 -13.67 13.99 -5.37
C TYR A 51 -12.54 13.05 -5.80
N LEU A 52 -11.66 13.53 -6.65
CA LEU A 52 -10.51 12.80 -7.15
C LEU A 52 -9.26 13.32 -6.44
N THR A 53 -8.62 12.45 -5.68
CA THR A 53 -7.41 12.76 -4.92
C THR A 53 -6.33 11.74 -5.25
N PRO A 54 -5.05 12.04 -5.02
CA PRO A 54 -4.04 11.00 -4.92
C PRO A 54 -4.46 9.93 -3.91
N GLY A 55 -4.04 8.70 -4.12
CA GLY A 55 -4.27 7.63 -3.15
C GLY A 55 -3.56 7.94 -1.83
N ILE A 56 -4.17 7.56 -0.72
CA ILE A 56 -3.59 7.73 0.61
C ILE A 56 -2.35 6.83 0.71
N MET A 57 -1.30 7.34 1.37
CA MET A 57 -0.11 6.59 1.71
C MET A 57 -0.01 6.45 3.23
N ASP A 58 0.09 5.21 3.71
CA ASP A 58 0.34 4.93 5.12
C ASP A 58 1.82 4.55 5.29
N ALA A 59 2.55 5.40 6.01
CA ALA A 59 4.00 5.28 6.14
C ALA A 59 4.45 4.34 7.29
N HIS A 60 3.51 3.75 8.04
CA HIS A 60 3.84 2.88 9.16
C HIS A 60 2.76 1.83 9.40
N VAL A 61 2.93 0.66 8.83
CA VAL A 61 2.04 -0.48 9.05
C VAL A 61 2.82 -1.76 9.40
N HIS A 62 2.12 -2.71 10.00
CA HIS A 62 2.52 -4.09 10.11
C HIS A 62 1.43 -4.93 9.46
N LEU A 63 1.61 -5.30 8.20
CA LEU A 63 0.56 -5.93 7.40
C LEU A 63 0.07 -7.27 7.96
N VAL A 64 0.94 -7.99 8.67
CA VAL A 64 0.60 -9.28 9.28
C VAL A 64 -0.26 -9.16 10.54
N TRP A 65 -0.37 -7.96 11.11
CA TRP A 65 -1.16 -7.73 12.32
C TRP A 65 -2.60 -7.34 11.97
N GLU A 66 -3.53 -8.02 12.59
CA GLU A 66 -4.92 -7.61 12.51
C GLU A 66 -5.23 -6.57 13.57
N GLY A 67 -5.72 -5.38 13.15
CA GLY A 67 -6.04 -4.27 14.05
C GLY A 67 -7.17 -4.57 15.06
N THR A 68 -7.88 -5.68 14.88
CA THR A 68 -8.94 -6.17 15.78
C THR A 68 -8.46 -7.27 16.71
N ALA A 69 -7.25 -7.76 16.55
CA ALA A 69 -6.69 -8.81 17.38
C ALA A 69 -6.43 -8.29 18.79
N PRO A 70 -6.83 -9.01 19.85
CA PRO A 70 -6.54 -8.64 21.24
C PRO A 70 -5.04 -8.56 21.55
N ASP A 71 -4.27 -9.45 20.96
CA ASP A 71 -2.81 -9.52 21.06
C ASP A 71 -2.22 -9.92 19.70
N PRO A 72 -1.97 -8.95 18.80
CA PRO A 72 -1.46 -9.24 17.47
C PRO A 72 -0.06 -9.86 17.50
N MET A 73 0.75 -9.58 18.51
CA MET A 73 2.08 -10.17 18.65
C MET A 73 2.04 -11.65 18.98
N TYR A 74 1.16 -12.03 19.91
CA TYR A 74 0.95 -13.44 20.25
C TYR A 74 0.39 -14.21 19.04
N GLU A 75 -0.59 -13.63 18.34
CA GLU A 75 -1.19 -14.27 17.18
C GLU A 75 -0.17 -14.48 16.06
N THR A 76 0.69 -13.50 15.79
CA THR A 76 1.75 -13.63 14.79
C THR A 76 2.67 -14.82 15.09
N LYS A 77 3.05 -15.01 16.36
CA LYS A 77 3.87 -16.14 16.79
C LYS A 77 3.13 -17.48 16.69
N ARG A 78 1.86 -17.50 17.05
CA ARG A 78 1.00 -18.71 17.02
C ARG A 78 0.75 -19.20 15.60
N ASP A 79 0.47 -18.27 14.70
CA ASP A 79 -0.10 -18.58 13.38
C ASP A 79 0.96 -19.03 12.35
N GLY A 80 2.24 -18.75 12.62
CA GLY A 80 3.34 -19.12 11.72
C GLY A 80 3.34 -18.36 10.39
N ASP A 81 4.35 -18.60 9.57
CA ASP A 81 4.70 -17.72 8.44
C ASP A 81 3.67 -17.73 7.32
N TYR A 82 3.14 -18.90 6.97
CA TYR A 82 2.18 -19.03 5.86
C TYR A 82 0.86 -18.32 6.17
N LEU A 83 0.35 -18.43 7.40
CA LEU A 83 -0.87 -17.74 7.78
C LEU A 83 -0.62 -16.25 7.93
N ASN A 84 0.51 -15.84 8.47
CA ASN A 84 0.91 -14.43 8.54
C ASN A 84 1.06 -13.81 7.15
N PHE A 85 1.64 -14.52 6.20
CA PHE A 85 1.68 -14.10 4.80
C PHE A 85 0.26 -13.89 4.25
N ALA A 86 -0.64 -14.84 4.45
CA ALA A 86 -2.02 -14.74 3.98
C ALA A 86 -2.78 -13.57 4.63
N LYS A 87 -2.58 -13.34 5.94
CA LYS A 87 -3.12 -12.17 6.66
C LYS A 87 -2.60 -10.86 6.08
N GLY A 88 -1.29 -10.78 5.82
CA GLY A 88 -0.67 -9.59 5.22
C GLY A 88 -1.22 -9.28 3.83
N VAL A 89 -1.42 -10.30 2.99
CA VAL A 89 -2.09 -10.16 1.69
C VAL A 89 -3.50 -9.62 1.85
N ALA A 90 -4.28 -10.19 2.77
CA ALA A 90 -5.65 -9.73 3.03
C ALA A 90 -5.68 -8.27 3.53
N SER A 91 -4.71 -7.89 4.36
CA SER A 91 -4.55 -6.51 4.84
C SER A 91 -4.21 -5.54 3.72
N ALA A 92 -3.31 -5.90 2.80
CA ALA A 92 -2.98 -5.08 1.63
C ALA A 92 -4.21 -4.87 0.71
N VAL A 93 -5.04 -5.90 0.54
CA VAL A 93 -6.30 -5.79 -0.23
C VAL A 93 -7.31 -4.88 0.49
N LYS A 94 -7.47 -5.04 1.81
CA LYS A 94 -8.35 -4.17 2.63
C LYS A 94 -7.91 -2.72 2.55
N SER A 95 -6.61 -2.45 2.68
CA SER A 95 -6.03 -1.11 2.59
C SER A 95 -6.33 -0.46 1.25
N LEU A 96 -6.13 -1.18 0.13
CA LEU A 96 -6.44 -0.67 -1.20
C LEU A 96 -7.92 -0.33 -1.34
N LYS A 97 -8.82 -1.19 -0.86
CA LYS A 97 -10.27 -0.95 -0.89
C LYS A 97 -10.70 0.27 -0.04
N ALA A 98 -9.93 0.60 0.98
CA ALA A 98 -10.13 1.79 1.81
C ALA A 98 -9.51 3.07 1.21
N GLY A 99 -8.87 2.98 0.02
CA GLY A 99 -8.24 4.13 -0.64
C GLY A 99 -6.77 4.33 -0.26
N VAL A 100 -6.20 3.47 0.58
CA VAL A 100 -4.76 3.47 0.88
C VAL A 100 -4.04 2.72 -0.22
N THR A 101 -3.43 3.44 -1.14
CA THR A 101 -2.82 2.87 -2.36
C THR A 101 -1.37 2.45 -2.17
N THR A 102 -0.70 2.96 -1.14
CA THR A 102 0.68 2.61 -0.80
C THR A 102 0.83 2.49 0.70
N VAL A 103 1.51 1.45 1.15
CA VAL A 103 1.83 1.21 2.55
C VAL A 103 3.33 0.98 2.74
N ARG A 104 3.90 1.51 3.82
CA ARG A 104 5.23 1.17 4.29
C ARG A 104 5.10 0.14 5.40
N ASP A 105 5.42 -1.12 5.09
CA ASP A 105 5.55 -2.15 6.12
C ASP A 105 6.89 -1.97 6.84
N VAL A 106 6.83 -1.81 8.17
CA VAL A 106 8.01 -1.49 9.00
C VAL A 106 8.40 -2.64 9.93
N GLY A 107 8.01 -3.83 9.59
CA GLY A 107 8.46 -5.07 10.23
C GLY A 107 7.44 -6.19 10.15
N CYS A 108 7.95 -7.34 9.78
CA CYS A 108 7.22 -8.61 9.79
C CYS A 108 8.21 -9.73 10.15
N ASN A 109 7.69 -10.87 10.57
CA ASN A 109 8.51 -12.05 10.78
C ASN A 109 8.97 -12.62 9.42
N ASP A 110 10.19 -13.18 9.39
CA ASP A 110 10.78 -13.89 8.26
C ASP A 110 10.67 -13.15 6.91
N ASP A 111 10.83 -11.83 6.96
CA ASP A 111 10.82 -10.95 5.78
C ASP A 111 9.58 -11.10 4.88
N CYS A 112 8.47 -11.60 5.41
CA CYS A 112 7.29 -11.96 4.63
C CYS A 112 6.67 -10.82 3.83
N SER A 113 6.92 -9.54 4.19
CA SER A 113 6.47 -8.39 3.41
C SER A 113 7.20 -8.22 2.08
N ILE A 114 8.42 -8.75 1.95
CA ILE A 114 9.20 -8.70 0.69
C ILE A 114 8.52 -9.52 -0.41
N PRO A 115 8.23 -10.84 -0.23
CA PRO A 115 7.50 -11.60 -1.24
C PRO A 115 6.07 -11.09 -1.46
N MET A 116 5.40 -10.50 -0.46
CA MET A 116 4.10 -9.84 -0.66
C MET A 116 4.21 -8.66 -1.64
N ALA A 117 5.19 -7.78 -1.42
CA ALA A 117 5.46 -6.65 -2.31
C ALA A 117 5.74 -7.13 -3.74
N ARG A 118 6.54 -8.19 -3.90
CA ARG A 118 6.80 -8.80 -5.20
C ARG A 118 5.53 -9.33 -5.86
N ALA A 119 4.67 -10.02 -5.11
CA ALA A 119 3.42 -10.58 -5.63
C ALA A 119 2.46 -9.48 -6.13
N VAL A 120 2.38 -8.35 -5.43
CA VAL A 120 1.62 -7.17 -5.88
C VAL A 120 2.25 -6.57 -7.14
N ASN A 121 3.58 -6.40 -7.16
CA ASN A 121 4.29 -5.77 -8.27
C ASN A 121 4.18 -6.54 -9.59
N ILE A 122 4.17 -7.88 -9.54
CA ILE A 122 3.98 -8.72 -10.73
C ILE A 122 2.50 -8.93 -11.08
N GLY A 123 1.57 -8.33 -10.34
CA GLY A 123 0.14 -8.43 -10.58
C GLY A 123 -0.52 -9.75 -10.18
N LEU A 124 0.18 -10.59 -9.40
CA LEU A 124 -0.38 -11.84 -8.87
C LEU A 124 -1.47 -11.57 -7.82
N ILE A 125 -1.33 -10.48 -7.07
CA ILE A 125 -2.27 -10.04 -6.04
C ILE A 125 -2.66 -8.60 -6.33
N GLN A 126 -3.94 -8.28 -6.22
CA GLN A 126 -4.42 -6.90 -6.19
C GLN A 126 -4.39 -6.40 -4.75
N GLY A 127 -3.56 -5.41 -4.47
CA GLY A 127 -3.41 -4.82 -3.14
C GLY A 127 -2.72 -3.47 -3.23
N SER A 128 -2.59 -2.80 -2.10
CA SER A 128 -1.77 -1.59 -2.00
C SER A 128 -0.34 -1.89 -2.43
N ASN A 129 0.31 -0.91 -3.06
CA ASN A 129 1.75 -0.98 -3.27
C ASN A 129 2.46 -1.09 -1.91
N ILE A 130 3.28 -2.11 -1.73
CA ILE A 130 3.98 -2.36 -0.47
C ILE A 130 5.42 -1.91 -0.61
N VAL A 131 5.87 -1.05 0.29
CA VAL A 131 7.28 -0.70 0.48
C VAL A 131 7.78 -1.47 1.71
N PRO A 132 8.38 -2.67 1.53
CA PRO A 132 8.74 -3.52 2.64
C PRO A 132 10.06 -3.09 3.28
N CYS A 133 10.23 -3.28 4.58
CA CYS A 133 11.54 -3.22 5.22
C CYS A 133 12.13 -4.62 5.53
N GLY A 134 11.30 -5.68 5.41
CA GLY A 134 11.66 -7.00 5.93
C GLY A 134 11.46 -7.07 7.44
N GLY A 135 12.31 -7.81 8.13
CA GLY A 135 12.32 -7.86 9.58
C GLY A 135 12.81 -6.56 10.22
N ALA A 136 12.26 -6.22 11.37
CA ALA A 136 12.76 -5.12 12.18
C ALA A 136 14.13 -5.51 12.79
N ILE A 137 15.06 -4.56 12.88
CA ILE A 137 16.35 -4.77 13.55
C ILE A 137 16.29 -4.19 14.96
N GLN A 138 16.63 -4.97 15.94
CA GLN A 138 16.57 -4.56 17.35
C GLN A 138 17.62 -5.25 18.23
N GLY A 139 17.88 -4.72 19.41
CA GLY A 139 18.66 -5.38 20.44
C GLY A 139 17.85 -6.45 21.19
N SER A 140 18.50 -7.28 22.00
CA SER A 140 17.90 -8.39 22.77
C SER A 140 16.71 -8.00 23.65
N TYR A 141 16.62 -6.74 24.06
CA TYR A 141 15.53 -6.19 24.87
C TYR A 141 14.64 -5.23 24.09
N GLY A 142 14.65 -5.36 22.75
CA GLY A 142 13.83 -4.54 21.88
C GLY A 142 12.34 -4.78 22.04
N HIS A 143 11.55 -3.86 21.50
CA HIS A 143 10.10 -3.81 21.70
C HIS A 143 9.34 -4.99 21.08
N CYS A 144 9.76 -5.46 19.91
CA CYS A 144 8.99 -6.43 19.10
C CYS A 144 9.86 -7.58 18.57
N PRO A 145 10.39 -8.46 19.44
CA PRO A 145 11.34 -9.50 19.01
C PRO A 145 10.78 -10.52 18.02
N MET A 146 9.43 -10.59 17.84
CA MET A 146 8.79 -11.53 16.94
C MET A 146 8.65 -11.04 15.50
N ILE A 147 8.97 -9.80 15.21
CA ILE A 147 8.85 -9.24 13.85
C ILE A 147 10.19 -8.82 13.25
N GLY A 148 11.28 -9.35 13.76
CA GLY A 148 12.58 -8.98 13.27
C GLY A 148 13.74 -9.76 13.85
N SER A 149 14.93 -9.33 13.49
CA SER A 149 16.20 -9.92 13.90
C SER A 149 16.78 -9.18 15.08
N ILE A 150 17.45 -9.94 15.95
CA ILE A 150 18.19 -9.38 17.11
C ILE A 150 19.62 -9.16 16.70
N ALA A 151 20.10 -7.91 16.82
CA ALA A 151 21.48 -7.54 16.60
C ALA A 151 21.99 -6.72 17.78
N ASN A 152 22.96 -7.23 18.51
CA ASN A 152 23.56 -6.58 19.67
C ASN A 152 24.97 -6.02 19.40
N THR A 153 25.55 -6.37 18.27
CA THR A 153 26.86 -5.91 17.85
C THR A 153 26.82 -5.36 16.43
N ARG A 154 27.87 -4.60 16.08
CA ARG A 154 27.99 -4.05 14.72
C ARG A 154 28.09 -5.16 13.67
N GLU A 155 28.80 -6.23 13.98
CA GLU A 155 28.99 -7.36 13.09
C GLU A 155 27.64 -8.02 12.77
N GLN A 156 26.78 -8.21 13.78
CA GLN A 156 25.42 -8.75 13.61
C GLN A 156 24.45 -7.82 12.84
N LEU A 157 24.83 -6.56 12.64
CA LEU A 157 24.05 -5.62 11.82
C LEU A 157 24.45 -5.65 10.34
N ILE A 158 25.61 -6.22 10.01
CA ILE A 158 26.21 -6.20 8.67
C ILE A 158 25.96 -7.55 7.94
N ASP A 159 25.85 -8.63 8.68
CA ASP A 159 25.55 -9.98 8.19
C ASP A 159 24.06 -10.16 7.85
#